data_3ca3ac0e4179539459f84a786e3e9947
#
_entry.id   3ca3ac0e4179539459f84a786e3e9947
#
_cell.length_a   1.000
_cell.length_b   1.000
_cell.length_c   1.000
_cell.angle_alpha   90.00
_cell.angle_beta   90.00
_cell.angle_gamma   90.00
#
_symmetry.space_group_name_H-M   'P 1'
#
loop_
_entity.id
_entity.type
_entity.pdbx_description
1 polymer ?
#
loop_
_entity_poly.entity_id
_entity_poly.type
_entity_poly.pdbx_seq_one_letter_code
_entity_poly.pdbx_strand_id
1 'polypeptide(L)'
;MKVVSFTQARNGLKAVLDSVVNDANTTIITRRDSADAVVMSLDYYNSLMETVHLLKSTPNADHLSRFIAQYRAGQSIQRIG
;
A
#
# COMPACT_ATOMS: atom_id res chain seq x y z
N MET A 1 10.60 -0.86 8.08
CA MET A 1 9.82 0.21 7.42
C MET A 1 10.68 1.43 7.25
N LYS A 2 10.66 2.00 6.07
CA LYS A 2 11.47 3.17 5.75
C LYS A 2 10.58 4.39 5.59
N VAL A 3 11.06 5.55 6.03
CA VAL A 3 10.30 6.80 5.90
C VAL A 3 11.15 7.78 5.09
N VAL A 4 10.58 8.31 4.02
CA VAL A 4 11.24 9.30 3.17
C VAL A 4 10.29 10.47 2.92
N SER A 5 10.84 11.64 2.62
CA SER A 5 10.03 12.79 2.23
C SER A 5 9.59 12.66 0.77
N PHE A 6 8.57 13.43 0.41
CA PHE A 6 8.12 13.46 -0.98
C PHE A 6 9.25 13.87 -1.93
N THR A 7 10.04 14.86 -1.54
CA THR A 7 11.15 15.33 -2.36
C THR A 7 12.20 14.24 -2.55
N GLN A 8 12.54 13.52 -1.49
CA GLN A 8 13.48 12.40 -1.60
C GLN A 8 12.94 11.30 -2.50
N ALA A 9 11.67 10.96 -2.34
CA ALA A 9 11.04 9.94 -3.17
C ALA A 9 11.01 10.35 -4.62
N ARG A 10 10.67 11.60 -4.91
CA ARG A 10 10.62 12.10 -6.28
C ARG A 10 11.99 12.07 -6.94
N ASN A 11 13.04 12.49 -6.22
CA ASN A 11 14.37 12.58 -6.77
C ASN A 11 15.04 11.20 -6.92
N GLY A 12 14.62 10.21 -6.14
CA GLY A 12 15.17 8.86 -6.19
C GLY A 12 14.10 7.80 -6.32
N LEU A 13 13.09 8.03 -7.13
CA LEU A 13 11.94 7.13 -7.21
C LEU A 13 12.34 5.71 -7.62
N LYS A 14 13.26 5.58 -8.57
CA LYS A 14 13.72 4.26 -8.97
C LYS A 14 14.35 3.53 -7.79
N ALA A 15 15.18 4.21 -7.02
CA ALA A 15 15.84 3.60 -5.86
C ALA A 15 14.81 3.20 -4.80
N VAL A 16 13.78 4.04 -4.59
CA VAL A 16 12.71 3.74 -3.65
C VAL A 16 11.97 2.48 -4.09
N LEU A 17 11.60 2.40 -5.35
CA LEU A 17 10.87 1.25 -5.89
C LEU A 17 11.72 -0.02 -5.85
N ASP A 18 12.99 0.08 -6.22
CA ASP A 18 13.90 -1.07 -6.16
C ASP A 18 14.06 -1.58 -4.73
N SER A 19 14.22 -0.68 -3.77
CA SER A 19 14.33 -1.05 -2.36
C SER A 19 13.06 -1.75 -1.87
N VAL A 20 11.90 -1.22 -2.24
CA VAL A 20 10.61 -1.80 -1.83
C VAL A 20 10.46 -3.21 -2.37
N VAL A 21 10.84 -3.44 -3.63
CA VAL A 21 10.69 -4.74 -4.26
C VAL A 21 11.78 -5.72 -3.82
N ASN A 22 13.04 -5.29 -3.81
CA ASN A 22 14.17 -6.18 -3.56
C ASN A 22 14.32 -6.53 -2.08
N ASP A 23 14.07 -5.55 -1.21
CA ASP A 23 14.26 -5.73 0.23
C ASP A 23 12.95 -6.01 0.96
N ALA A 24 11.85 -6.08 0.24
CA ALA A 24 10.51 -6.24 0.81
C ALA A 24 10.22 -5.20 1.90
N ASN A 25 10.73 -4.00 1.72
CA ASN A 25 10.60 -2.91 2.68
C ASN A 25 9.47 -1.97 2.28
N THR A 26 8.46 -1.88 3.13
CA THR A 26 7.42 -0.87 2.96
C THR A 26 8.02 0.51 3.24
N THR A 27 7.74 1.46 2.37
CA THR A 27 8.25 2.83 2.49
C THR A 27 7.08 3.79 2.67
N ILE A 28 7.18 4.65 3.69
CA ILE A 28 6.21 5.71 3.92
C ILE A 28 6.76 6.98 3.31
N ILE A 29 5.96 7.63 2.46
CA ILE A 29 6.31 8.91 1.85
C ILE A 29 5.54 9.99 2.59
N THR A 30 6.27 10.86 3.28
CA THR A 30 5.66 11.96 4.01
C THR A 30 5.45 13.15 3.08
N ARG A 31 4.31 13.82 3.25
CA ARG A 31 3.96 14.98 2.44
C ARG A 31 3.63 16.15 3.35
N ARG A 32 3.99 17.34 2.91
CA ARG A 32 3.84 18.53 3.73
C ARG A 32 2.38 18.98 3.85
N ASP A 33 1.67 18.98 2.74
CA ASP A 33 0.32 19.54 2.68
C ASP A 33 -0.76 18.50 2.41
N SER A 34 -0.42 17.23 2.50
CA SER A 34 -1.35 16.15 2.19
C SER A 34 -1.07 14.96 3.08
N ALA A 35 -1.99 14.01 3.07
CA ALA A 35 -1.80 12.77 3.82
C ALA A 35 -0.58 12.01 3.30
N ASP A 36 0.07 11.29 4.20
CA ASP A 36 1.21 10.45 3.85
C ASP A 36 0.76 9.28 2.99
N ALA A 37 1.68 8.73 2.22
CA ALA A 37 1.42 7.60 1.35
C ALA A 37 2.32 6.43 1.72
N VAL A 38 1.91 5.24 1.33
CA VAL A 38 2.68 4.02 1.57
C VAL A 38 3.00 3.37 0.24
N VAL A 39 4.24 2.96 0.06
CA VAL A 39 4.69 2.20 -1.11
C VAL A 39 5.13 0.82 -0.64
N MET A 40 4.61 -0.20 -1.27
CA MET A 40 4.96 -1.57 -0.95
C MET A 40 5.02 -2.41 -2.22
N SER A 41 5.70 -3.54 -2.17
CA SER A 41 5.75 -4.44 -3.31
C SER A 41 4.37 -5.07 -3.55
N LEU A 42 4.12 -5.45 -4.79
CA LEU A 42 2.87 -6.15 -5.12
C LEU A 42 2.76 -7.47 -4.37
N ASP A 43 3.87 -8.17 -4.21
CA ASP A 43 3.88 -9.42 -3.46
C ASP A 43 3.46 -9.21 -2.01
N TYR A 44 3.98 -8.17 -1.37
CA TYR A 44 3.63 -7.86 -0.01
C TYR A 44 2.15 -7.46 0.10
N TYR A 45 1.68 -6.66 -0.84
CA TYR A 45 0.27 -6.27 -0.90
C TYR A 45 -0.63 -7.50 -1.02
N ASN A 46 -0.26 -8.43 -1.90
CA ASN A 46 -1.03 -9.66 -2.08
C ASN A 46 -1.05 -10.50 -0.79
N SER A 47 0.06 -10.55 -0.08
CA SER A 47 0.13 -11.26 1.21
C SER A 47 -0.79 -10.61 2.24
N LEU A 48 -0.83 -9.29 2.30
CA LEU A 48 -1.73 -8.58 3.20
C LEU A 48 -3.18 -8.88 2.85
N MET A 49 -3.53 -8.85 1.57
CA MET A 49 -4.90 -9.14 1.13
C MET A 49 -5.29 -10.58 1.44
N GLU A 50 -4.36 -11.49 1.33
CA GLU A 50 -4.58 -12.89 1.68
C GLU A 50 -4.86 -13.04 3.18
N THR A 51 -4.08 -12.37 4.01
CA THR A 51 -4.32 -12.35 5.46
C THR A 51 -5.69 -11.78 5.79
N VAL A 52 -6.06 -10.68 5.16
CA VAL A 52 -7.37 -10.07 5.34
C VAL A 52 -8.47 -11.03 4.88
N HIS A 53 -8.23 -11.74 3.79
CA HIS A 53 -9.18 -12.74 3.29
C HIS A 53 -9.43 -13.84 4.32
N LEU A 54 -8.39 -14.28 5.01
CA LEU A 54 -8.52 -15.27 6.07
C LEU A 54 -9.38 -14.73 7.23
N LEU A 55 -9.31 -13.44 7.51
CA LEU A 55 -10.13 -12.81 8.54
C LEU A 55 -11.61 -12.77 8.19
N LYS A 56 -11.95 -12.99 6.91
CA LYS A 56 -13.35 -13.04 6.49
C LYS A 56 -14.12 -14.22 7.07
N SER A 57 -13.43 -15.20 7.62
CA SER A 57 -14.08 -16.34 8.25
C SER A 57 -14.54 -16.03 9.67
N THR A 58 -14.26 -14.84 10.19
CA THR A 58 -14.65 -14.44 11.54
C THR A 58 -15.96 -13.65 11.52
N PRO A 59 -16.71 -13.61 12.64
CA PRO A 59 -17.97 -12.88 12.69
C PRO A 59 -17.85 -11.38 12.38
N ASN A 60 -16.70 -10.79 12.59
CA ASN A 60 -16.50 -9.36 12.35
C ASN A 60 -16.00 -9.07 10.94
N ALA A 61 -15.87 -10.08 10.11
CA ALA A 61 -15.26 -9.93 8.80
C ALA A 61 -16.14 -9.19 7.80
N ASP A 62 -17.46 -9.13 8.03
CA ASP A 62 -18.37 -8.49 7.08
C ASP A 62 -18.03 -7.02 6.86
N HIS A 63 -17.80 -6.28 7.93
CA HIS A 63 -17.43 -4.87 7.84
C HIS A 63 -16.11 -4.70 7.13
N LEU A 64 -15.16 -5.54 7.46
CA LEU A 64 -13.83 -5.50 6.86
C LEU A 64 -13.92 -5.83 5.37
N SER A 65 -14.71 -6.83 5.01
CA SER A 65 -14.89 -7.20 3.61
C SER A 65 -15.46 -6.06 2.79
N ARG A 66 -16.44 -5.34 3.30
CA ARG A 66 -17.03 -4.20 2.61
C ARG A 66 -16.02 -3.09 2.44
N PHE A 67 -15.25 -2.81 3.48
CA PHE A 67 -14.23 -1.77 3.42
C PHE A 67 -13.20 -2.08 2.35
N ILE A 68 -12.74 -3.32 2.30
CA ILE A 68 -11.75 -3.76 1.32
C ILE A 68 -12.30 -3.70 -0.10
N ALA A 69 -13.55 -4.11 -0.28
CA ALA A 69 -14.18 -4.05 -1.60
C ALA A 69 -14.25 -2.61 -2.11
N GLN A 70 -14.63 -1.67 -1.24
CA GLN A 70 -14.67 -0.26 -1.58
C GLN A 70 -13.28 0.28 -1.90
N TYR A 71 -12.30 -0.10 -1.13
CA TYR A 71 -10.93 0.32 -1.36
C TYR A 71 -10.41 -0.18 -2.70
N ARG A 72 -10.67 -1.44 -3.03
CA ARG A 72 -10.26 -2.01 -4.31
C ARG A 72 -10.94 -1.32 -5.48
N ALA A 73 -12.21 -1.02 -5.35
CA ALA A 73 -12.93 -0.30 -6.39
C ALA A 73 -12.32 1.08 -6.61
N GLY A 74 -11.99 1.79 -5.53
CA GLY A 74 -11.32 3.07 -5.62
C GLY A 74 -9.95 2.97 -6.28
N GLN A 75 -9.18 1.95 -5.93
CA GLN A 75 -7.88 1.73 -6.54
C GLN A 75 -7.99 1.44 -8.03
N SER A 76 -8.96 0.63 -8.41
CA SER A 76 -9.18 0.31 -9.82
C SER A 76 -9.47 1.55 -10.64
N ILE A 77 -10.22 2.48 -10.08
CA ILE A 77 -10.54 3.75 -10.73
C ILE A 77 -9.30 4.64 -10.82
N GLN A 78 -8.49 4.65 -9.78
CA GLN A 78 -7.31 5.51 -9.69
C GLN A 78 -6.11 4.95 -10.42
N ARG A 79 -6.16 3.72 -10.82
CA ARG A 79 -5.07 3.05 -11.49
C ARG A 79 -5.01 3.46 -12.94
N ILE A 80 -4.50 4.61 -13.16
CA ILE A 80 -4.39 5.18 -14.49
C ILE A 80 -2.99 4.97 -15.03
N GLY A 81 -2.80 4.05 -15.63
CA GLY A 81 -1.48 3.99 -16.19
C GLY A 81 -0.57 3.17 -15.98
#